data_f0e989967eafd634b6113e8375fd7064
#
_entry.id   f0e989967eafd634b6113e8375fd7064
#
_cell.length_a   1.000
_cell.length_b   1.000
_cell.length_c   1.000
_cell.angle_alpha   90.00
_cell.angle_beta   90.00
_cell.angle_gamma   90.00
#
_symmetry.space_group_name_H-M   'P 1'
#
loop_
_entity.id
_entity.type
_entity.pdbx_description
1 polymer ?
#
loop_
_entity_poly.entity_id
_entity_poly.type
_entity_poly.pdbx_seq_one_letter_code
_entity_poly.pdbx_strand_id
1 'polypeptide(L)'
;MSKWPSEDHFVSWLRLSPDNRVSGDRAIGKGRLPTNNRLNVVLRMAASTLLQSDSYLGTHFRRLKRRLDAPVATKAMAAKLARLIYRVLRCGMRFVDQGAEVYEAAHHQREIYYLKPLLSQLAAEPTSDC
;
A
#
# COMPACT_ATOMS: atom_id res chain seq x y z
N MET A 1 -1.60 19.95 -11.18
CA MET A 1 -1.28 18.54 -11.50
C MET A 1 -0.82 18.28 -12.94
N SER A 2 -0.89 19.26 -13.83
CA SER A 2 -0.42 19.12 -15.22
C SER A 2 1.08 18.80 -15.38
N LYS A 3 1.89 19.13 -14.38
CA LYS A 3 3.34 18.88 -14.36
C LYS A 3 3.70 17.38 -14.34
N TRP A 4 2.84 16.54 -13.77
CA TRP A 4 3.07 15.11 -13.68
C TRP A 4 2.05 14.36 -14.54
N PRO A 5 2.49 13.60 -15.55
CA PRO A 5 1.58 12.88 -16.46
C PRO A 5 0.85 11.72 -15.78
N SER A 6 1.45 11.11 -14.74
CA SER A 6 0.84 10.01 -13.99
C SER A 6 1.11 10.12 -12.48
N GLU A 7 0.36 9.35 -11.70
CA GLU A 7 0.53 9.24 -10.25
C GLU A 7 1.92 8.71 -9.87
N ASP A 8 2.50 7.82 -10.67
CA ASP A 8 3.82 7.25 -10.40
C ASP A 8 4.94 8.28 -10.59
N HIS A 9 4.80 9.18 -11.56
CA HIS A 9 5.72 10.31 -11.71
C HIS A 9 5.66 11.27 -10.50
N PHE A 10 4.47 11.49 -9.96
CA PHE A 10 4.28 12.31 -8.76
C PHE A 10 4.92 11.64 -7.53
N VAL A 11 4.69 10.34 -7.33
CA VAL A 11 5.28 9.56 -6.24
C VAL A 11 6.82 9.50 -6.35
N SER A 12 7.35 9.35 -7.56
CA SER A 12 8.79 9.38 -7.82
C SER A 12 9.41 10.74 -7.54
N TRP A 13 8.73 11.83 -7.91
CA TRP A 13 9.17 13.18 -7.59
C TRP A 13 9.20 13.43 -6.07
N LEU A 14 8.24 12.87 -5.32
CA LEU A 14 8.21 12.89 -3.87
C LEU A 14 9.26 11.97 -3.22
N ARG A 15 9.96 11.15 -4.01
CA ARG A 15 10.91 10.13 -3.54
C ARG A 15 10.30 9.12 -2.55
N LEU A 16 9.04 8.79 -2.76
CA LEU A 16 8.30 7.77 -2.02
C LEU A 16 8.29 6.41 -2.75
N SER A 17 8.74 6.38 -3.99
CA SER A 17 8.90 5.14 -4.76
C SER A 17 9.99 4.26 -4.14
N PRO A 18 9.81 2.93 -4.13
CA PRO A 18 10.87 2.02 -3.72
C PRO A 18 12.03 2.09 -4.72
N ASP A 19 13.20 2.43 -4.23
CA ASP A 19 14.43 2.49 -5.04
C ASP A 19 15.14 1.12 -4.95
N ASN A 20 14.56 0.14 -5.60
CA ASN A 20 15.13 -1.20 -5.68
C ASN A 20 16.04 -1.28 -6.92
N ARG A 21 17.30 -1.02 -6.73
CA ARG A 21 18.33 -1.38 -7.71
C ARG A 21 18.57 -2.88 -7.62
N VAL A 22 18.03 -3.62 -8.56
CA VAL A 22 18.25 -5.06 -8.68
C VAL A 22 19.27 -5.28 -9.80
N SER A 23 20.37 -5.96 -9.49
CA SER A 23 21.30 -6.47 -10.50
C SER A 23 21.48 -7.96 -10.23
N GLY A 24 21.04 -8.79 -11.19
CA GLY A 24 21.23 -10.24 -11.13
C GLY A 24 20.66 -10.89 -9.87
N ASP A 25 19.35 -10.79 -9.62
CA ASP A 25 18.63 -11.36 -8.45
C ASP A 25 19.08 -10.87 -7.05
N ARG A 26 20.04 -9.98 -6.96
CA ARG A 26 20.45 -9.37 -5.69
C ARG A 26 20.05 -7.89 -5.64
N ALA A 27 19.37 -7.51 -4.57
CA ALA A 27 19.13 -6.10 -4.26
C ALA A 27 20.46 -5.42 -3.91
N ILE A 28 20.99 -4.62 -4.84
CA ILE A 28 22.21 -3.84 -4.64
C ILE A 28 21.83 -2.50 -4.03
N GLY A 29 21.95 -2.41 -2.72
CA GLY A 29 21.98 -1.17 -1.98
C GLY A 29 20.62 -0.44 -1.88
N LYS A 30 20.20 -0.23 -0.67
CA LYS A 30 19.14 0.74 -0.34
C LYS A 30 19.72 2.14 -0.48
N GLY A 31 19.70 2.69 -1.69
CA GLY A 31 20.10 4.09 -1.92
C GLY A 31 19.17 5.04 -1.17
N ARG A 32 19.55 5.45 0.04
CA ARG A 32 18.91 6.55 0.74
C ARG A 32 19.35 7.86 0.08
N LEU A 33 18.59 8.31 -0.90
CA LEU A 33 18.74 9.69 -1.37
C LEU A 33 18.14 10.63 -0.31
N PRO A 34 18.87 11.66 0.12
CA PRO A 34 18.35 12.64 1.06
C PRO A 34 17.12 13.33 0.48
N THR A 35 16.05 13.36 1.27
CA THR A 35 14.77 13.91 0.83
C THR A 35 14.57 15.27 1.44
N ASN A 36 14.81 16.32 0.67
CA ASN A 36 14.55 17.71 1.07
C ASN A 36 13.11 18.17 0.76
N ASN A 37 12.21 17.25 0.43
CA ASN A 37 10.86 17.60 0.05
C ASN A 37 9.96 17.66 1.28
N ARG A 38 9.47 18.84 1.64
CA ARG A 38 8.56 19.07 2.77
C ARG A 38 7.29 18.23 2.65
N LEU A 39 6.77 18.04 1.45
CA LEU A 39 5.57 17.24 1.22
C LEU A 39 5.79 15.77 1.52
N ASN A 40 6.98 15.22 1.24
CA ASN A 40 7.35 13.86 1.65
C ASN A 40 7.27 13.69 3.17
N VAL A 41 7.83 14.64 3.92
CA VAL A 41 7.80 14.61 5.39
C VAL A 41 6.37 14.67 5.91
N VAL A 42 5.56 15.59 5.40
CA VAL A 42 4.15 15.74 5.79
C VAL A 42 3.35 14.46 5.51
N LEU A 43 3.54 13.85 4.35
CA LEU A 43 2.85 12.61 3.99
C LEU A 43 3.27 11.43 4.88
N ARG A 44 4.53 11.36 5.26
CA ARG A 44 5.01 10.34 6.21
C ARG A 44 4.43 10.54 7.61
N MET A 45 4.34 11.78 8.07
CA MET A 45 3.68 12.11 9.34
C MET A 45 2.19 11.76 9.28
N ALA A 46 1.49 12.13 8.23
CA ALA A 46 0.09 11.78 8.02
C ALA A 46 -0.11 10.25 7.98
N ALA A 47 0.78 9.52 7.31
CA ALA A 47 0.74 8.05 7.31
C ALA A 47 0.87 7.48 8.73
N SER A 48 1.74 8.04 9.55
CA SER A 48 1.93 7.58 10.95
C SER A 48 0.66 7.75 11.79
N THR A 49 -0.10 8.82 11.60
CA THR A 49 -1.36 9.05 12.33
C THR A 49 -2.45 8.03 11.98
N LEU A 50 -2.41 7.46 10.79
CA LEU A 50 -3.37 6.44 10.36
C LEU A 50 -3.30 5.14 11.16
N LEU A 51 -2.24 4.90 11.91
CA LEU A 51 -2.10 3.69 12.71
C LEU A 51 -3.22 3.56 13.75
N GLN A 52 -3.66 4.68 14.30
CA GLN A 52 -4.72 4.76 15.32
C GLN A 52 -6.13 4.99 14.72
N SER A 53 -6.21 5.13 13.41
CA SER A 53 -7.48 5.37 12.73
C SER A 53 -8.23 4.07 12.46
N ASP A 54 -9.54 4.06 12.72
CA ASP A 54 -10.44 2.96 12.37
C ASP A 54 -10.92 3.00 10.91
N SER A 55 -10.30 3.85 10.11
CA SER A 55 -10.57 3.94 8.68
C SER A 55 -9.97 2.76 7.90
N TYR A 56 -10.48 2.59 6.69
CA TYR A 56 -9.92 1.66 5.71
C TYR A 56 -8.38 1.82 5.54
N LEU A 57 -7.91 3.06 5.45
CA LEU A 57 -6.48 3.35 5.32
C LEU A 57 -5.69 2.92 6.56
N GLY A 58 -6.27 3.09 7.76
CA GLY A 58 -5.68 2.61 9.01
C GLY A 58 -5.54 1.08 9.03
N THR A 59 -6.58 0.36 8.62
CA THR A 59 -6.55 -1.10 8.51
C THR A 59 -5.50 -1.57 7.50
N HIS A 60 -5.42 -0.91 6.35
CA HIS A 60 -4.40 -1.20 5.35
C HIS A 60 -2.98 -0.95 5.89
N PHE A 61 -2.76 0.13 6.62
CA PHE A 61 -1.46 0.44 7.22
C PHE A 61 -1.05 -0.59 8.29
N ARG A 62 -1.98 -1.01 9.16
CA ARG A 62 -1.73 -2.08 10.13
C ARG A 62 -1.33 -3.40 9.47
N ARG A 63 -1.95 -3.74 8.33
CA ARG A 63 -1.56 -4.92 7.53
C ARG A 63 -0.15 -4.79 6.93
N LEU A 64 0.19 -3.60 6.41
CA LEU A 64 1.55 -3.34 5.90
C LEU A 64 2.61 -3.48 7.01
N LYS A 65 2.34 -2.95 8.21
CA LYS A 65 3.26 -3.06 9.35
C LYS A 65 3.51 -4.49 9.83
N ARG A 66 2.59 -5.41 9.59
CA ARG A 66 2.79 -6.83 9.92
C ARG A 66 3.74 -7.55 8.97
N ARG A 67 3.89 -7.03 7.76
CA ARG A 67 4.71 -7.66 6.69
C ARG A 67 6.03 -6.96 6.47
N LEU A 68 6.10 -5.68 6.75
CA LEU A 68 7.23 -4.80 6.44
C LEU A 68 7.73 -4.14 7.71
N ASP A 69 9.02 -3.79 7.73
CA ASP A 69 9.59 -2.97 8.78
C ASP A 69 8.87 -1.61 8.88
N ALA A 70 8.79 -1.07 10.09
CA ALA A 70 8.03 0.16 10.36
C ALA A 70 8.39 1.34 9.44
N PRO A 71 9.66 1.66 9.15
CA PRO A 71 10.01 2.75 8.25
C PRO A 71 9.61 2.47 6.80
N VAL A 72 9.70 1.22 6.35
CA VAL A 72 9.31 0.79 4.99
C VAL A 72 7.78 0.84 4.84
N ALA A 73 7.05 0.35 5.83
CA ALA A 73 5.59 0.41 5.85
C ALA A 73 5.07 1.85 5.83
N THR A 74 5.69 2.75 6.61
CA THR A 74 5.34 4.18 6.63
C THR A 74 5.59 4.83 5.27
N LYS A 75 6.70 4.54 4.63
CA LYS A 75 7.01 5.05 3.28
C LYS A 75 6.01 4.52 2.23
N ALA A 76 5.68 3.24 2.27
CA ALA A 76 4.69 2.64 1.37
C ALA A 76 3.29 3.25 1.56
N MET A 77 2.89 3.50 2.80
CA MET A 77 1.61 4.15 3.10
C MET A 77 1.60 5.61 2.65
N ALA A 78 2.69 6.36 2.84
CA ALA A 78 2.84 7.71 2.34
C ALA A 78 2.75 7.77 0.80
N ALA A 79 3.33 6.81 0.10
CA ALA A 79 3.20 6.67 -1.35
C ALA A 79 1.74 6.43 -1.78
N LYS A 80 1.01 5.60 -1.05
CA LYS A 80 -0.43 5.39 -1.29
C LYS A 80 -1.24 6.66 -1.08
N LEU A 81 -0.99 7.40 0.00
CA LEU A 81 -1.62 8.71 0.24
C LEU A 81 -1.32 9.70 -0.89
N ALA A 82 -0.09 9.75 -1.37
CA ALA A 82 0.29 10.61 -2.49
C ALA A 82 -0.48 10.28 -3.77
N ARG A 83 -0.65 9.00 -4.08
CA ARG A 83 -1.49 8.56 -5.21
C ARG A 83 -2.94 8.96 -5.05
N LEU A 84 -3.52 8.78 -3.88
CA LEU A 84 -4.89 9.21 -3.60
C LEU A 84 -5.06 10.72 -3.75
N ILE A 85 -4.14 11.52 -3.23
CA ILE A 85 -4.15 12.98 -3.39
C ILE A 85 -4.07 13.36 -4.87
N TYR A 86 -3.17 12.73 -5.63
CA TYR A 86 -3.05 12.97 -7.06
C TYR A 86 -4.38 12.70 -7.79
N ARG A 87 -5.03 11.59 -7.49
CA ARG A 87 -6.31 11.21 -8.08
C ARG A 87 -7.43 12.16 -7.69
N VAL A 88 -7.52 12.55 -6.42
CA VAL A 88 -8.51 13.55 -5.95
C VAL A 88 -8.35 14.87 -6.68
N LEU A 89 -7.13 15.36 -6.81
CA LEU A 89 -6.87 16.64 -7.47
C LEU A 89 -7.08 16.61 -8.98
N ARG A 90 -6.97 15.45 -9.60
CA ARG A 90 -7.15 15.28 -11.05
C ARG A 90 -8.55 14.87 -11.45
N CYS A 91 -9.18 13.98 -10.71
CA CYS A 91 -10.46 13.33 -11.05
C CYS A 91 -11.62 13.68 -10.12
N GLY A 92 -11.33 14.40 -9.01
CA GLY A 92 -12.33 14.78 -8.01
C GLY A 92 -12.62 13.70 -6.95
N MET A 93 -13.39 14.06 -5.95
CA MET A 93 -13.68 13.21 -4.77
C MET A 93 -14.46 11.93 -5.09
N ARG A 94 -15.30 11.93 -6.10
CA ARG A 94 -16.08 10.75 -6.50
C ARG A 94 -15.20 9.54 -6.83
N PHE A 95 -14.03 9.78 -7.35
CA PHE A 95 -13.11 8.71 -7.71
C PHE A 95 -12.52 8.00 -6.47
N VAL A 96 -12.36 8.72 -5.37
CA VAL A 96 -11.80 8.17 -4.12
C VAL A 96 -12.80 7.26 -3.43
N ASP A 97 -14.06 7.68 -3.36
CA ASP A 97 -15.12 6.88 -2.74
C ASP A 97 -15.38 5.58 -3.51
N GLN A 98 -15.49 5.65 -4.85
CA GLN A 98 -15.61 4.46 -5.67
C GLN A 98 -14.37 3.55 -5.60
N GLY A 99 -13.19 4.12 -5.44
CA GLY A 99 -11.95 3.37 -5.28
C GLY A 99 -11.87 2.59 -3.96
N ALA A 100 -12.40 3.13 -2.87
CA ALA A 100 -12.42 2.47 -1.57
C ALA A 100 -13.34 1.22 -1.60
N GLU A 101 -14.56 1.35 -2.08
CA GLU A 101 -15.52 0.24 -2.19
C GLU A 101 -15.03 -0.86 -3.13
N VAL A 102 -14.54 -0.48 -4.29
CA VAL A 102 -13.99 -1.43 -5.28
C VAL A 102 -12.77 -2.16 -4.73
N TYR A 103 -11.93 -1.46 -3.98
CA TYR A 103 -10.75 -2.07 -3.36
C TYR A 103 -11.12 -3.04 -2.23
N GLU A 104 -12.08 -2.71 -1.39
CA GLU A 104 -12.56 -3.62 -0.34
C GLU A 104 -13.20 -4.87 -0.93
N ALA A 105 -14.03 -4.72 -1.96
CA ALA A 105 -14.63 -5.85 -2.68
C ALA A 105 -13.55 -6.74 -3.32
N ALA A 106 -12.57 -6.15 -3.99
CA ALA A 106 -11.46 -6.89 -4.60
C ALA A 106 -10.57 -7.57 -3.56
N HIS A 107 -10.38 -6.96 -2.40
CA HIS A 107 -9.62 -7.55 -1.29
C HIS A 107 -10.37 -8.74 -0.70
N HIS A 108 -11.66 -8.60 -0.47
CA HIS A 108 -12.50 -9.67 0.06
C HIS A 108 -12.57 -10.86 -0.89
N GLN A 109 -12.67 -10.61 -2.19
CA GLN A 109 -12.59 -11.67 -3.19
C GLN A 109 -11.25 -12.40 -3.21
N ARG A 110 -10.14 -11.68 -3.04
CA ARG A 110 -8.81 -12.32 -2.93
C ARG A 110 -8.69 -13.17 -1.67
N GLU A 111 -9.16 -12.71 -0.53
CA GLU A 111 -9.19 -13.51 0.70
C GLU A 111 -9.99 -14.79 0.51
N ILE A 112 -11.18 -14.71 -0.07
CA ILE A 112 -12.01 -15.89 -0.38
C ILE A 112 -11.28 -16.82 -1.34
N TYR A 113 -10.63 -16.31 -2.35
CA TYR A 113 -9.87 -17.11 -3.31
C TYR A 113 -8.70 -17.86 -2.66
N TYR A 114 -7.98 -17.25 -1.73
CA TYR A 114 -6.88 -17.89 -1.00
C TYR A 114 -7.37 -18.86 0.09
N LEU A 115 -8.51 -18.59 0.71
CA LEU A 115 -9.08 -19.47 1.76
C LEU A 115 -9.81 -20.69 1.20
N LYS A 116 -10.38 -20.60 0.02
CA LYS A 116 -11.11 -21.70 -0.63
C LYS A 116 -10.30 -23.00 -0.75
N PRO A 117 -9.06 -23.00 -1.29
CA PRO A 117 -8.27 -24.23 -1.37
C PRO A 117 -7.83 -24.76 -0.01
N LEU A 118 -7.59 -23.89 0.97
CA LEU A 118 -7.27 -24.28 2.34
C LEU A 118 -8.46 -24.98 3.02
N LEU A 119 -9.66 -24.44 2.84
CA LEU A 119 -10.90 -25.07 3.35
C LEU A 119 -11.18 -26.42 2.69
N SER A 120 -10.92 -26.54 1.38
CA SER A 120 -11.09 -27.81 0.66
C SER A 120 -10.06 -28.87 1.10
N GLN A 121 -8.84 -28.47 1.43
CA GLN A 121 -7.83 -29.38 1.99
C GLN A 121 -8.19 -29.86 3.39
N LEU A 122 -8.68 -28.97 4.26
CA LEU A 122 -9.14 -29.33 5.60
C LEU A 122 -10.39 -30.22 5.59
N ALA A 123 -11.28 -29.99 4.62
CA ALA A 123 -12.46 -30.85 4.43
C ALA A 123 -12.13 -32.22 3.79
N ALA A 124 -10.99 -32.31 3.10
CA ALA A 124 -10.52 -33.57 2.48
C ALA A 124 -9.63 -34.42 3.39
N GLU A 125 -9.18 -33.90 4.55
CA GLU A 125 -8.54 -34.72 5.55
C GLU A 125 -9.62 -35.62 6.20
N PRO A 126 -9.58 -36.95 5.97
CA PRO A 126 -10.46 -37.82 6.71
C PRO A 126 -10.07 -37.71 8.18
N THR A 127 -11.00 -37.30 9.01
CA THR A 127 -10.91 -37.54 10.45
C THR A 127 -10.74 -39.04 10.63
N SER A 128 -9.51 -39.49 10.76
CA SER A 128 -9.25 -40.84 11.19
C SER A 128 -9.57 -40.91 12.68
N ASP A 129 -10.84 -41.00 12.99
CA ASP A 129 -11.31 -41.51 14.26
C ASP A 129 -11.04 -42.99 14.27
N CYS A 130 -9.97 -43.31 14.90
CA CYS A 130 -9.83 -44.64 15.49
C CYS A 130 -10.25 -44.61 16.93
#